data_beee29c058a5a047c8e31dc813731d86
#
_entry.id   beee29c058a5a047c8e31dc813731d86
#
_cell.length_a   1.000
_cell.length_b   1.000
_cell.length_c   1.000
_cell.angle_alpha   90.00
_cell.angle_beta   90.00
_cell.angle_gamma   90.00
#
_symmetry.space_group_name_H-M   'P 1'
#
loop_
_entity.id
_entity.type
_entity.pdbx_description
1 polymer ?
#
loop_
_entity_poly.entity_id
_entity_poly.type
_entity_poly.pdbx_seq_one_letter_code
_entity_poly.pdbx_strand_id
1 'polypeptide(L)' 'MLRIRLYALPEDNTDAVTELARVFEILDDSGDIQPRGTTKLRFRYLTVRFLDSED' A
#
# COMPACT_ATOMS: atom_id res chain seq x y z
N MET A 1 -0.47 13.62 5.73
CA MET A 1 -0.08 12.21 5.74
C MET A 1 -1.31 11.35 5.74
N LEU A 2 -1.31 10.32 4.92
CA LEU A 2 -2.42 9.37 4.85
C LEU A 2 -1.93 7.98 5.17
N ARG A 3 -2.79 7.20 5.77
CA ARG A 3 -2.54 5.78 5.94
C ARG A 3 -3.52 5.01 5.08
N ILE A 4 -2.98 4.07 4.32
CA ILE A 4 -3.77 3.27 3.39
C ILE A 4 -3.58 1.82 3.77
N ARG A 5 -4.67 1.08 3.83
CA ARG A 5 -4.62 -0.36 4.05
C ARG A 5 -5.11 -1.05 2.79
N LEU A 6 -4.30 -1.98 2.30
CA LEU A 6 -4.67 -2.82 1.17
C LEU A 6 -4.98 -4.21 1.70
N TYR A 7 -5.93 -4.87 1.07
CA TYR A 7 -6.25 -6.24 1.42
C TYR A 7 -6.65 -6.96 0.14
N ALA A 8 -5.71 -7.67 -0.43
CA ALA A 8 -5.90 -8.33 -1.72
C ALA A 8 -4.83 -9.40 -1.88
N LEU A 9 -4.82 -10.04 -3.03
CA LEU A 9 -3.74 -10.96 -3.38
C LEU A 9 -2.42 -10.19 -3.41
N PRO A 10 -1.30 -10.87 -3.10
CA PRO A 10 0.00 -10.19 -3.09
C PRO A 10 0.32 -9.46 -4.38
N GLU A 11 0.01 -10.06 -5.52
CA GLU A 11 0.29 -9.40 -6.80
C GLU A 11 -0.55 -8.15 -6.98
N ASP A 12 -1.81 -8.18 -6.52
CA ASP A 12 -2.66 -7.01 -6.60
C ASP A 12 -2.18 -5.90 -5.67
N ASN A 13 -1.70 -6.28 -4.48
CA ASN A 13 -1.13 -5.30 -3.56
C ASN A 13 0.09 -4.64 -4.17
N THR A 14 0.96 -5.42 -4.81
CA THR A 14 2.15 -4.88 -5.47
C THR A 14 1.77 -3.92 -6.58
N ASP A 15 0.80 -4.30 -7.40
CA ASP A 15 0.33 -3.44 -8.47
C ASP A 15 -0.28 -2.16 -7.93
N ALA A 16 -1.04 -2.27 -6.84
CA ALA A 16 -1.65 -1.10 -6.21
C ALA A 16 -0.59 -0.13 -5.71
N VAL A 17 0.46 -0.64 -5.07
CA VAL A 17 1.54 0.23 -4.59
C VAL A 17 2.23 0.93 -5.75
N THR A 18 2.46 0.22 -6.84
CA THR A 18 3.07 0.80 -8.03
C THR A 18 2.22 1.96 -8.54
N GLU A 19 0.91 1.77 -8.62
CA GLU A 19 0.03 2.83 -9.10
C GLU A 19 -0.07 3.98 -8.11
N LEU A 20 -0.15 3.66 -6.82
CA LEU A 20 -0.23 4.70 -5.79
C LEU A 20 1.03 5.56 -5.78
N ALA A 21 2.17 4.97 -6.05
CA ALA A 21 3.43 5.71 -6.08
C ALA A 21 3.49 6.75 -7.19
N ARG A 22 2.55 6.70 -8.13
CA ARG A 22 2.49 7.70 -9.20
C ARG A 22 1.81 8.97 -8.73
N VAL A 23 0.97 8.89 -7.71
CA VAL A 23 0.20 10.03 -7.24
C VAL A 23 0.51 10.39 -5.79
N PHE A 24 1.17 9.49 -5.07
CA PHE A 24 1.56 9.71 -3.68
C PHE A 24 3.04 9.41 -3.53
N GLU A 25 3.64 10.07 -2.54
CA GLU A 25 4.96 9.67 -2.10
C GLU A 25 4.79 8.60 -1.01
N ILE A 26 5.38 7.43 -1.21
CA ILE A 26 5.31 6.34 -0.24
C ILE A 26 6.36 6.57 0.82
N LEU A 27 5.93 6.86 2.04
CA LEU A 27 6.83 7.13 3.14
C LEU A 27 7.19 5.87 3.90
N ASP A 28 6.26 4.93 3.98
CA ASP A 28 6.47 3.68 4.68
C ASP A 28 5.59 2.61 4.05
N ASP A 29 6.08 1.37 4.06
CA ASP A 29 5.41 0.23 3.43
C ASP A 29 5.72 -0.99 4.29
N SER A 30 4.70 -1.57 4.90
CA SER A 30 4.89 -2.71 5.76
C SER A 30 5.26 -3.99 5.02
N GLY A 31 5.03 -4.02 3.71
CA GLY A 31 5.07 -5.27 2.96
C GLY A 31 3.83 -6.10 3.25
N ASP A 32 3.76 -7.26 2.63
CA ASP A 32 2.60 -8.12 2.78
C ASP A 32 2.57 -8.75 4.17
N ILE A 33 1.42 -8.71 4.81
CA ILE A 33 1.21 -9.28 6.12
C ILE A 33 0.14 -10.34 5.99
N GLN A 34 0.43 -11.55 6.47
CA GLN A 34 -0.54 -12.62 6.42
C GLN A 34 -1.55 -12.46 7.55
N PRO A 35 -2.84 -12.39 7.23
CA PRO A 35 -3.86 -12.37 8.27
C PRO A 35 -4.00 -13.76 8.89
N ARG A 36 -4.78 -13.83 9.93
CA ARG A 36 -5.09 -15.12 10.53
C ARG A 36 -5.87 -15.99 9.55
N GLY A 37 -5.64 -17.29 9.61
CA GLY A 37 -6.36 -18.26 8.80
C GLY A 37 -5.61 -18.60 7.55
N THR A 38 -6.31 -19.23 6.63
CA THR A 38 -5.70 -19.82 5.45
C THR A 38 -6.08 -19.09 4.18
N THR A 39 -6.20 -17.79 4.25
CA THR A 39 -6.51 -16.99 3.07
C THR A 39 -5.26 -16.71 2.26
N LYS A 40 -5.43 -16.57 0.95
CA LYS A 40 -4.37 -16.13 0.07
C LYS A 40 -4.22 -14.61 0.08
N LEU A 41 -5.17 -13.91 0.68
CA LEU A 41 -5.15 -12.46 0.74
C LEU A 41 -4.10 -12.00 1.74
N ARG A 42 -3.60 -10.80 1.53
CA ARG A 42 -2.60 -10.21 2.42
C ARG A 42 -2.98 -8.77 2.70
N PHE A 43 -2.70 -8.35 3.92
CA PHE A 43 -2.78 -6.94 4.27
C PHE A 43 -1.46 -6.26 3.92
N ARG A 44 -1.56 -4.98 3.59
CA ARG A 44 -0.37 -4.18 3.39
C ARG A 44 -0.71 -2.76 3.82
N TYR A 45 0.11 -2.20 4.68
CA TYR A 45 -0.13 -0.88 5.25
C TYR A 45 0.87 0.08 4.67
N LEU A 46 0.38 1.20 4.18
CA LEU A 46 1.21 2.23 3.60
C LEU A 46 0.99 3.53 4.35
N THR A 47 2.06 4.27 4.54
CA THR A 47 1.98 5.67 4.95
C THR A 47 2.44 6.49 3.77
N VAL A 48 1.60 7.41 3.33
CA VAL A 48 1.89 8.19 2.13
C VAL A 48 1.58 9.66 2.38
N ARG A 49 2.07 10.49 1.49
CA ARG A 49 1.66 11.89 1.46
C ARG A 49 1.40 12.27 0.02
N PHE A 50 0.60 13.31 -0.17
CA PHE A 50 0.36 13.80 -1.52
C PHE A 50 1.69 14.25 -2.13
N LEU A 51 1.86 13.95 -3.39
CA LEU A 51 2.95 14.52 -4.16
C LEU A 51 2.59 15.98 -4.35
N ASP A 52 3.12 16.81 -3.51
CA ASP A 52 2.83 18.21 -3.55
C ASP A 52 3.72 18.87 -4.53
N SER A 53 3.16 19.17 -5.52
CA SER A 53 3.91 19.89 -6.43
C SER A 53 3.92 21.35 -6.18
N GLU A 54 3.49 21.95 -5.42
CA GLU A 54 3.61 23.19 -5.37
C GLU A 54 4.03 23.78 -4.56
N ASP A 55 4.50 23.99 -4.53
CA ASP A 55 4.91 24.41 -3.87
C ASP A 55 4.75 25.11 -3.80
#